data_bc840cc0feecf157b070dd2917cf4478
#
_entry.id   bc840cc0feecf157b070dd2917cf4478
#
_cell.length_a   1.000
_cell.length_b   1.000
_cell.length_c   1.000
_cell.angle_alpha   90.00
_cell.angle_beta   90.00
_cell.angle_gamma   90.00
#
_symmetry.space_group_name_H-M   'P 1'
#
loop_
_entity.id
_entity.type
_entity.pdbx_description
1 polymer ?
#
loop_
_entity_poly.entity_id
_entity_poly.type
_entity_poly.pdbx_seq_one_letter_code
_entity_poly.pdbx_strand_id
1 'polypeptide(L)'
;VRDLNLNDFFYNLHCCCSSKTQASLYDVAVIGGGIVGAASARELILRHPSLKIAIIEKENKFASHQSGNNSGVVHAGIYYKPGSLKAKLCVQGMKLAYKYFDEKGISYKKCGKLIVATERNEIPRLLNLYDRGIENGVEGLKLLNEEQVLEIEPYCNGLEALWSPNTGIVNWAHVTESYIKDFKERGGTSYLNFKVSKFSESENDVEYPVMIINDKEQFVQAKYVLTCCGLHSDKVAVLTGCPEEPRIVPFRGEYLLLNPARNYLVKGNIYPVPDPRFPFLGVHLTPRIDGRVILGPNAVLALSKEGYRWKDINYKELKEIIGYAGFRKMASQYFLFGFKEIMRSAIIPLQVHQIQRYISDITEADVESGPAGVRAQAMAKDGNNFF
;
A
#
# COMPACT_ATOMS: atom_id res chain seq x y z
N VAL A 1 35.30 -69.06 2.92
CA VAL A 1 33.90 -68.68 3.01
C VAL A 1 33.71 -68.07 4.39
N ARG A 2 33.76 -66.71 4.48
CA ARG A 2 33.45 -66.00 5.71
C ARG A 2 32.21 -65.19 5.42
N ASP A 3 31.20 -65.32 6.23
CA ASP A 3 29.92 -64.64 6.20
C ASP A 3 30.15 -63.13 6.42
N LEU A 4 29.79 -62.33 5.42
CA LEU A 4 29.69 -60.88 5.52
C LEU A 4 28.32 -60.55 6.11
N ASN A 5 28.35 -60.07 7.35
CA ASN A 5 27.15 -59.65 8.10
C ASN A 5 26.60 -58.33 7.51
N LEU A 6 25.49 -58.41 6.83
CA LEU A 6 24.79 -57.31 6.17
C LEU A 6 24.27 -56.23 7.14
N ASN A 7 24.35 -56.43 8.45
CA ASN A 7 23.91 -55.47 9.46
C ASN A 7 24.89 -54.36 9.75
N ASP A 8 26.17 -54.50 9.39
CA ASP A 8 27.18 -53.44 9.60
C ASP A 8 27.17 -52.36 8.49
N PHE A 9 26.45 -52.63 7.39
CA PHE A 9 26.35 -51.65 6.28
C PHE A 9 25.24 -50.62 6.47
N PHE A 10 24.27 -50.89 7.33
CA PHE A 10 23.16 -49.93 7.60
C PHE A 10 23.41 -49.00 8.77
N TYR A 11 24.39 -49.23 9.62
CA TYR A 11 24.73 -48.34 10.74
C TYR A 11 25.67 -47.17 10.35
N ASN A 12 26.35 -47.24 9.20
CA ASN A 12 27.27 -46.18 8.75
C ASN A 12 26.68 -45.18 7.74
N LEU A 13 25.38 -45.32 7.38
CA LEU A 13 24.68 -44.36 6.49
C LEU A 13 23.85 -43.33 7.22
N HIS A 14 23.84 -43.33 8.57
CA HIS A 14 23.11 -42.37 9.40
C HIS A 14 23.98 -41.27 10.03
N CYS A 15 25.23 -41.14 9.61
CA CYS A 15 26.16 -40.17 10.17
C CYS A 15 26.83 -39.33 9.08
N CYS A 16 26.03 -38.77 8.13
CA CYS A 16 26.52 -37.75 7.24
C CYS A 16 25.50 -36.58 7.17
N CYS A 17 25.91 -35.45 7.74
CA CYS A 17 25.34 -34.11 7.53
C CYS A 17 23.96 -33.83 8.09
N SER A 18 23.76 -33.93 9.40
CA SER A 18 22.99 -32.88 10.04
C SER A 18 23.99 -31.81 10.56
N SER A 19 24.44 -30.91 9.72
CA SER A 19 24.76 -29.56 10.20
C SER A 19 23.46 -29.08 10.84
N LYS A 20 23.33 -29.17 12.16
CA LYS A 20 22.29 -28.49 12.94
C LYS A 20 22.50 -27.03 12.61
N THR A 21 21.77 -26.51 11.62
CA THR A 21 21.63 -25.07 11.39
C THR A 21 21.06 -24.56 12.69
N GLN A 22 21.91 -23.91 13.51
CA GLN A 22 21.51 -23.35 14.78
C GLN A 22 20.37 -22.36 14.46
N ALA A 23 19.20 -22.63 14.99
CA ALA A 23 18.02 -21.79 14.75
C ALA A 23 18.33 -20.36 15.19
N SER A 24 18.06 -19.40 14.32
CA SER A 24 18.14 -17.98 14.70
C SER A 24 16.92 -17.65 15.55
N LEU A 25 17.15 -17.28 16.82
CA LEU A 25 16.11 -17.06 17.84
C LEU A 25 15.84 -15.55 17.99
N TYR A 26 14.57 -15.17 17.98
CA TYR A 26 14.11 -13.79 18.09
C TYR A 26 12.97 -13.64 19.10
N ASP A 27 12.95 -12.52 19.83
CA ASP A 27 11.81 -12.20 20.68
C ASP A 27 10.59 -11.85 19.82
N VAL A 28 10.82 -11.11 18.73
CA VAL A 28 9.75 -10.74 17.77
C VAL A 28 10.23 -10.93 16.32
N ALA A 29 9.43 -11.62 15.52
CA ALA A 29 9.60 -11.66 14.07
C ALA A 29 8.49 -10.86 13.37
N VAL A 30 8.86 -9.88 12.56
CA VAL A 30 7.94 -9.06 11.76
C VAL A 30 7.95 -9.58 10.33
N ILE A 31 6.80 -10.04 9.84
CA ILE A 31 6.65 -10.60 8.50
C ILE A 31 6.12 -9.51 7.55
N GLY A 32 6.94 -9.13 6.58
CA GLY A 32 6.66 -8.11 5.58
C GLY A 32 7.53 -6.85 5.76
N GLY A 33 8.35 -6.57 4.74
CA GLY A 33 9.28 -5.43 4.67
C GLY A 33 8.69 -4.18 4.00
N GLY A 34 7.36 -4.03 4.00
CA GLY A 34 6.68 -2.80 3.64
C GLY A 34 6.75 -1.76 4.76
N ILE A 35 6.19 -0.57 4.52
CA ILE A 35 6.28 0.57 5.46
C ILE A 35 5.68 0.25 6.83
N VAL A 36 4.61 -0.55 6.91
CA VAL A 36 3.98 -0.92 8.18
C VAL A 36 4.92 -1.81 8.99
N GLY A 37 5.48 -2.87 8.38
CA GLY A 37 6.44 -3.75 9.06
C GLY A 37 7.73 -3.02 9.46
N ALA A 38 8.27 -2.20 8.58
CA ALA A 38 9.46 -1.39 8.84
C ALA A 38 9.25 -0.41 10.01
N ALA A 39 8.13 0.32 10.00
CA ALA A 39 7.77 1.25 11.08
C ALA A 39 7.55 0.52 12.41
N SER A 40 6.85 -0.62 12.39
CA SER A 40 6.58 -1.42 13.59
C SER A 40 7.86 -1.98 14.21
N ALA A 41 8.74 -2.57 13.39
CA ALA A 41 10.01 -3.12 13.88
C ALA A 41 10.93 -2.01 14.42
N ARG A 42 11.00 -0.86 13.72
CA ARG A 42 11.73 0.30 14.17
C ARG A 42 11.21 0.81 15.53
N GLU A 43 9.92 0.95 15.68
CA GLU A 43 9.31 1.45 16.91
C GLU A 43 9.49 0.47 18.08
N LEU A 44 9.38 -0.84 17.83
CA LEU A 44 9.64 -1.87 18.82
C LEU A 44 11.08 -1.81 19.35
N ILE A 45 12.07 -1.75 18.48
CA ILE A 45 13.48 -1.74 18.92
C ILE A 45 13.87 -0.42 19.58
N LEU A 46 13.20 0.70 19.22
CA LEU A 46 13.40 1.99 19.90
C LEU A 46 12.85 1.98 21.33
N ARG A 47 11.68 1.38 21.55
CA ARG A 47 11.05 1.31 22.88
C ARG A 47 11.62 0.19 23.74
N HIS A 48 12.09 -0.87 23.12
CA HIS A 48 12.58 -2.07 23.79
C HIS A 48 13.93 -2.51 23.22
N PRO A 49 15.03 -1.78 23.52
CA PRO A 49 16.36 -2.03 22.92
C PRO A 49 16.97 -3.41 23.22
N SER A 50 16.48 -4.10 24.28
CA SER A 50 16.93 -5.44 24.65
C SER A 50 16.33 -6.56 23.81
N LEU A 51 15.25 -6.29 23.06
CA LEU A 51 14.60 -7.31 22.24
C LEU A 51 15.43 -7.64 20.99
N LYS A 52 15.56 -8.92 20.72
CA LYS A 52 16.07 -9.44 19.45
C LYS A 52 14.93 -9.47 18.44
N ILE A 53 14.98 -8.60 17.44
CA ILE A 53 13.89 -8.43 16.46
C ILE A 53 14.40 -8.75 15.07
N ALA A 54 13.62 -9.53 14.31
CA ALA A 54 13.85 -9.79 12.89
C ALA A 54 12.74 -9.21 12.01
N ILE A 55 13.10 -8.69 10.83
CA ILE A 55 12.17 -8.42 9.72
C ILE A 55 12.40 -9.46 8.64
N ILE A 56 11.31 -10.08 8.16
CA ILE A 56 11.34 -11.14 7.15
C ILE A 56 10.57 -10.66 5.92
N GLU A 57 11.26 -10.56 4.77
CA GLU A 57 10.70 -10.10 3.50
C GLU A 57 10.92 -11.16 2.41
N LYS A 58 9.89 -11.43 1.61
CA LYS A 58 9.93 -12.39 0.52
C LYS A 58 10.73 -11.91 -0.70
N GLU A 59 10.78 -10.60 -0.90
CA GLU A 59 11.48 -9.99 -2.02
C GLU A 59 12.97 -9.81 -1.73
N ASN A 60 13.72 -9.50 -2.79
CA ASN A 60 15.16 -9.20 -2.69
C ASN A 60 15.45 -7.77 -2.19
N LYS A 61 14.41 -6.97 -1.95
CA LYS A 61 14.49 -5.60 -1.41
C LYS A 61 13.23 -5.24 -0.63
N PHE A 62 13.35 -4.24 0.23
CA PHE A 62 12.20 -3.68 0.96
C PHE A 62 11.33 -2.79 0.06
N ALA A 63 10.11 -2.50 0.50
CA ALA A 63 9.17 -1.61 -0.18
C ALA A 63 8.81 -1.99 -1.63
N SER A 64 8.96 -3.24 -2.04
CA SER A 64 8.77 -3.69 -3.43
C SER A 64 7.33 -3.56 -3.93
N HIS A 65 6.35 -3.59 -3.03
CA HIS A 65 4.92 -3.59 -3.37
C HIS A 65 4.25 -2.24 -3.08
N GLN A 66 3.13 -2.20 -2.32
CA GLN A 66 2.33 -1.00 -2.08
C GLN A 66 3.14 0.19 -1.55
N SER A 67 4.15 -0.04 -0.72
CA SER A 67 5.02 1.02 -0.17
C SER A 67 5.89 1.69 -1.23
N GLY A 68 6.24 0.99 -2.31
CA GLY A 68 6.99 1.53 -3.45
C GLY A 68 6.10 1.97 -4.62
N ASN A 69 4.87 1.42 -4.72
CA ASN A 69 3.97 1.63 -5.85
C ASN A 69 2.71 2.38 -5.38
N ASN A 70 2.84 3.67 -5.13
CA ASN A 70 1.77 4.55 -4.65
C ASN A 70 1.92 5.97 -5.24
N SER A 71 0.97 6.86 -4.93
CA SER A 71 0.97 8.25 -5.42
C SER A 71 2.04 9.13 -4.77
N GLY A 72 2.61 8.73 -3.64
CA GLY A 72 3.57 9.54 -2.89
C GLY A 72 2.96 10.59 -1.97
N VAL A 73 1.64 10.68 -1.86
CA VAL A 73 0.96 11.73 -1.10
C VAL A 73 1.04 11.49 0.40
N VAL A 74 1.34 12.55 1.15
CA VAL A 74 1.21 12.65 2.61
C VAL A 74 -0.16 13.26 2.91
N HIS A 75 -1.15 12.41 3.19
CA HIS A 75 -2.53 12.80 3.38
C HIS A 75 -2.78 13.48 4.73
N ALA A 76 -3.68 14.47 4.75
CA ALA A 76 -4.02 15.26 5.96
C ALA A 76 -5.18 14.67 6.80
N GLY A 77 -5.96 13.70 6.29
CA GLY A 77 -7.04 13.07 7.07
C GLY A 77 -8.46 13.56 6.78
N ILE A 78 -8.68 14.31 5.69
CA ILE A 78 -9.95 14.97 5.36
C ILE A 78 -11.10 13.98 5.11
N TYR A 79 -10.81 12.88 4.40
CA TYR A 79 -11.84 11.96 3.88
C TYR A 79 -12.44 11.01 4.92
N TYR A 80 -11.78 10.79 6.04
CA TYR A 80 -12.16 9.76 7.00
C TYR A 80 -13.31 10.21 7.90
N LYS A 81 -14.14 9.23 8.30
CA LYS A 81 -15.22 9.48 9.24
C LYS A 81 -14.65 10.03 10.56
N PRO A 82 -15.16 11.15 11.07
CA PRO A 82 -14.73 11.69 12.36
C PRO A 82 -14.84 10.68 13.51
N GLY A 83 -13.88 10.75 14.43
CA GLY A 83 -13.76 9.81 15.54
C GLY A 83 -13.18 8.44 15.18
N SER A 84 -13.08 8.09 13.88
CA SER A 84 -12.50 6.80 13.45
C SER A 84 -11.00 6.75 13.72
N LEU A 85 -10.48 5.52 13.91
CA LEU A 85 -9.05 5.28 14.06
C LEU A 85 -8.25 5.79 12.84
N LYS A 86 -8.81 5.65 11.63
CA LYS A 86 -8.21 6.17 10.41
C LYS A 86 -8.03 7.68 10.42
N ALA A 87 -9.05 8.43 10.85
CA ALA A 87 -8.97 9.89 10.96
C ALA A 87 -7.88 10.29 11.94
N LYS A 88 -7.90 9.73 13.16
CA LYS A 88 -6.91 10.00 14.21
C LYS A 88 -5.49 9.68 13.76
N LEU A 89 -5.27 8.47 13.22
CA LEU A 89 -3.94 8.02 12.80
C LEU A 89 -3.43 8.80 11.58
N CYS A 90 -4.30 9.22 10.67
CA CYS A 90 -3.87 10.00 9.51
C CYS A 90 -3.39 11.41 9.92
N VAL A 91 -4.14 12.11 10.77
CA VAL A 91 -3.78 13.45 11.26
C VAL A 91 -2.48 13.41 12.07
N GLN A 92 -2.38 12.44 13.01
CA GLN A 92 -1.16 12.26 13.83
C GLN A 92 0.02 11.79 12.96
N GLY A 93 -0.23 10.84 12.06
CA GLY A 93 0.79 10.27 11.19
C GLY A 93 1.40 11.29 10.24
N MET A 94 0.61 12.24 9.71
CA MET A 94 1.14 13.35 8.92
C MET A 94 2.16 14.19 9.71
N LYS A 95 1.82 14.57 10.96
CA LYS A 95 2.72 15.35 11.83
C LYS A 95 4.01 14.59 12.15
N LEU A 96 3.89 13.31 12.51
CA LEU A 96 5.03 12.43 12.80
C LEU A 96 5.89 12.20 11.56
N ALA A 97 5.27 12.05 10.38
CA ALA A 97 5.98 11.85 9.14
C ALA A 97 6.86 13.08 8.80
N TYR A 98 6.32 14.29 8.82
CA TYR A 98 7.10 15.50 8.55
C TYR A 98 8.24 15.69 9.56
N LYS A 99 7.97 15.48 10.86
CA LYS A 99 9.02 15.51 11.88
C LYS A 99 10.15 14.52 11.55
N TYR A 100 9.80 13.29 11.18
CA TYR A 100 10.77 12.27 10.81
C TYR A 100 11.55 12.64 9.54
N PHE A 101 10.88 13.23 8.54
CA PHE A 101 11.54 13.65 7.31
C PHE A 101 12.60 14.73 7.60
N ASP A 102 12.26 15.71 8.43
CA ASP A 102 13.20 16.77 8.85
C ASP A 102 14.39 16.18 9.62
N GLU A 103 14.13 15.27 10.59
CA GLU A 103 15.17 14.62 11.40
C GLU A 103 16.13 13.77 10.56
N LYS A 104 15.65 13.18 9.45
CA LYS A 104 16.44 12.26 8.59
C LYS A 104 16.92 12.90 7.29
N GLY A 105 16.60 14.15 7.03
CA GLY A 105 16.93 14.81 5.76
C GLY A 105 16.24 14.18 4.55
N ILE A 106 15.04 13.60 4.74
CA ILE A 106 14.27 13.01 3.64
C ILE A 106 13.59 14.12 2.85
N SER A 107 13.88 14.18 1.55
CA SER A 107 13.26 15.16 0.66
C SER A 107 11.75 14.96 0.56
N TYR A 108 10.98 16.01 0.85
CA TYR A 108 9.55 16.09 0.68
C TYR A 108 9.14 17.48 0.21
N LYS A 109 7.88 17.66 -0.22
CA LYS A 109 7.34 18.97 -0.57
C LYS A 109 5.91 19.09 -0.04
N LYS A 110 5.64 20.13 0.76
CA LYS A 110 4.28 20.54 1.13
C LYS A 110 3.68 21.35 -0.02
N CYS A 111 3.27 20.69 -1.07
CA CYS A 111 2.70 21.31 -2.26
C CYS A 111 1.21 21.61 -2.14
N GLY A 112 0.59 21.20 -1.04
CA GLY A 112 -0.84 21.34 -0.81
C GLY A 112 -1.71 20.39 -1.62
N LYS A 113 -3.02 20.50 -1.41
CA LYS A 113 -4.04 19.77 -2.16
C LYS A 113 -5.30 20.61 -2.30
N LEU A 114 -5.78 20.71 -3.53
CA LEU A 114 -7.12 21.18 -3.87
C LEU A 114 -8.05 19.97 -4.01
N ILE A 115 -9.20 19.99 -3.37
CA ILE A 115 -10.33 19.11 -3.67
C ILE A 115 -11.35 19.97 -4.40
N VAL A 116 -11.53 19.74 -5.70
CA VAL A 116 -12.17 20.66 -6.62
C VAL A 116 -13.56 20.20 -6.99
N ALA A 117 -14.56 21.08 -6.84
CA ALA A 117 -15.89 20.94 -7.40
C ALA A 117 -15.91 21.59 -8.80
N THR A 118 -16.10 20.77 -9.82
CA THR A 118 -16.23 21.24 -11.22
C THR A 118 -17.69 21.42 -11.64
N GLU A 119 -18.62 20.91 -10.84
CA GLU A 119 -20.07 20.99 -11.06
C GLU A 119 -20.78 21.48 -9.80
N ARG A 120 -21.88 22.24 -9.95
CA ARG A 120 -22.63 22.78 -8.82
C ARG A 120 -23.18 21.72 -7.87
N ASN A 121 -23.53 20.52 -8.39
CA ASN A 121 -24.02 19.40 -7.59
C ASN A 121 -22.95 18.76 -6.68
N GLU A 122 -21.67 19.10 -6.88
CA GLU A 122 -20.54 18.64 -6.06
C GLU A 122 -20.32 19.54 -4.83
N ILE A 123 -20.77 20.81 -4.86
CA ILE A 123 -20.55 21.80 -3.81
C ILE A 123 -21.09 21.34 -2.43
N PRO A 124 -22.30 20.78 -2.30
CA PRO A 124 -22.76 20.32 -1.00
C PRO A 124 -21.87 19.22 -0.39
N ARG A 125 -21.29 18.36 -1.24
CA ARG A 125 -20.37 17.31 -0.80
C ARG A 125 -19.00 17.89 -0.41
N LEU A 126 -18.56 18.94 -1.10
CA LEU A 126 -17.34 19.68 -0.75
C LEU A 126 -17.45 20.32 0.63
N LEU A 127 -18.58 21.00 0.93
CA LEU A 127 -18.86 21.59 2.24
C LEU A 127 -18.86 20.53 3.35
N ASN A 128 -19.52 19.39 3.13
CA ASN A 128 -19.48 18.26 4.07
C ASN A 128 -18.05 17.73 4.32
N LEU A 129 -17.18 17.77 3.31
CA LEU A 129 -15.77 17.40 3.49
C LEU A 129 -14.99 18.42 4.31
N TYR A 130 -15.30 19.71 4.14
CA TYR A 130 -14.72 20.78 4.95
C TYR A 130 -15.06 20.58 6.43
N ASP A 131 -16.36 20.44 6.76
CA ASP A 131 -16.82 20.20 8.11
C ASP A 131 -16.18 18.95 8.73
N ARG A 132 -16.13 17.85 7.98
CA ARG A 132 -15.46 16.60 8.37
C ARG A 132 -13.97 16.81 8.63
N GLY A 133 -13.29 17.57 7.79
CA GLY A 133 -11.87 17.89 7.95
C GLY A 133 -11.61 18.71 9.22
N ILE A 134 -12.45 19.69 9.52
CA ILE A 134 -12.39 20.47 10.76
C ILE A 134 -12.60 19.58 11.98
N GLU A 135 -13.65 18.73 11.96
CA GLU A 135 -13.93 17.78 13.06
C GLU A 135 -12.80 16.77 13.28
N ASN A 136 -12.09 16.36 12.22
CA ASN A 136 -10.89 15.52 12.30
C ASN A 136 -9.65 16.25 12.84
N GLY A 137 -9.70 17.57 13.00
CA GLY A 137 -8.56 18.39 13.45
C GLY A 137 -7.52 18.63 12.35
N VAL A 138 -7.95 18.66 11.08
CA VAL A 138 -7.06 19.01 9.97
C VAL A 138 -6.82 20.52 9.97
N GLU A 139 -5.57 20.93 10.12
CA GLU A 139 -5.19 22.34 10.26
C GLU A 139 -5.09 23.05 8.90
N GLY A 140 -5.53 24.33 8.89
CA GLY A 140 -5.32 25.24 7.76
C GLY A 140 -6.26 25.04 6.58
N LEU A 141 -7.35 24.25 6.73
CA LEU A 141 -8.34 24.09 5.68
C LEU A 141 -9.03 25.40 5.32
N LYS A 142 -9.23 25.64 4.03
CA LYS A 142 -9.95 26.79 3.50
C LYS A 142 -10.89 26.40 2.37
N LEU A 143 -12.08 26.97 2.35
CA LEU A 143 -12.93 26.97 1.16
C LEU A 143 -12.49 28.09 0.25
N LEU A 144 -12.39 27.82 -1.03
CA LEU A 144 -11.92 28.76 -2.06
C LEU A 144 -12.98 28.90 -3.14
N ASN A 145 -13.15 30.11 -3.63
CA ASN A 145 -13.90 30.41 -4.85
C ASN A 145 -13.02 30.19 -6.10
N GLU A 146 -13.60 30.36 -7.29
CA GLU A 146 -12.93 30.13 -8.57
C GLU A 146 -11.66 30.99 -8.74
N GLU A 147 -11.69 32.28 -8.39
CA GLU A 147 -10.53 33.16 -8.49
C GLU A 147 -9.38 32.67 -7.60
N GLN A 148 -9.67 32.30 -6.36
CA GLN A 148 -8.68 31.79 -5.42
C GLN A 148 -8.14 30.40 -5.82
N VAL A 149 -8.93 29.60 -6.52
CA VAL A 149 -8.44 28.33 -7.12
C VAL A 149 -7.39 28.62 -8.17
N LEU A 150 -7.64 29.60 -9.06
CA LEU A 150 -6.70 30.01 -10.11
C LEU A 150 -5.41 30.64 -9.57
N GLU A 151 -5.45 31.31 -8.42
CA GLU A 151 -4.23 31.81 -7.75
C GLU A 151 -3.28 30.65 -7.36
N ILE A 152 -3.83 29.51 -6.93
CA ILE A 152 -3.05 28.33 -6.49
C ILE A 152 -2.67 27.47 -7.70
N GLU A 153 -3.65 27.13 -8.52
CA GLU A 153 -3.52 26.28 -9.71
C GLU A 153 -4.08 27.01 -10.94
N PRO A 154 -3.24 27.79 -11.65
CA PRO A 154 -3.70 28.70 -12.71
C PRO A 154 -4.40 28.05 -13.90
N TYR A 155 -4.28 26.73 -14.05
CA TYR A 155 -4.88 25.96 -15.14
C TYR A 155 -6.03 25.07 -14.67
N CYS A 156 -6.41 25.17 -13.39
CA CYS A 156 -7.44 24.30 -12.82
C CYS A 156 -8.84 24.85 -13.03
N ASN A 157 -9.70 24.07 -13.69
CA ASN A 157 -11.13 24.38 -13.83
C ASN A 157 -11.87 23.99 -12.53
N GLY A 158 -12.25 24.96 -11.72
CA GLY A 158 -12.98 24.68 -10.48
C GLY A 158 -13.94 25.82 -10.14
N LEU A 159 -15.19 25.47 -9.81
CA LEU A 159 -16.18 26.44 -9.30
C LEU A 159 -15.87 26.84 -7.87
N GLU A 160 -15.57 25.83 -7.06
CA GLU A 160 -15.14 25.95 -5.67
C GLU A 160 -14.13 24.84 -5.34
N ALA A 161 -13.29 25.07 -4.35
CA ALA A 161 -12.39 24.02 -3.86
C ALA A 161 -12.19 24.07 -2.35
N LEU A 162 -11.81 22.90 -1.79
CA LEU A 162 -11.28 22.79 -0.45
C LEU A 162 -9.75 22.71 -0.52
N TRP A 163 -9.08 23.70 0.02
CA TRP A 163 -7.63 23.78 0.10
C TRP A 163 -7.09 23.16 1.39
N SER A 164 -6.12 22.26 1.26
CA SER A 164 -5.39 21.64 2.36
C SER A 164 -3.88 21.92 2.20
N PRO A 165 -3.34 22.98 2.83
CA PRO A 165 -1.95 23.40 2.64
C PRO A 165 -0.92 22.41 3.16
N ASN A 166 -1.28 21.61 4.19
CA ASN A 166 -0.37 20.68 4.85
C ASN A 166 -0.27 19.31 4.17
N THR A 167 -1.06 19.07 3.11
CA THR A 167 -0.87 17.88 2.27
C THR A 167 0.43 18.02 1.48
N GLY A 168 1.22 16.96 1.41
CA GLY A 168 2.48 17.00 0.68
C GLY A 168 2.76 15.72 -0.10
N ILE A 169 3.96 15.64 -0.63
CA ILE A 169 4.48 14.49 -1.39
C ILE A 169 5.84 14.05 -0.87
N VAL A 170 6.09 12.75 -0.92
CA VAL A 170 7.34 12.10 -0.51
C VAL A 170 7.54 10.80 -1.28
N ASN A 171 8.75 10.29 -1.32
CA ASN A 171 9.01 8.91 -1.76
C ASN A 171 8.87 7.95 -0.58
N TRP A 172 7.71 7.26 -0.47
CA TRP A 172 7.44 6.32 0.61
C TRP A 172 8.35 5.08 0.60
N ALA A 173 8.91 4.69 -0.55
CA ALA A 173 9.94 3.64 -0.58
C ALA A 173 11.19 4.09 0.18
N HIS A 174 11.66 5.30 -0.07
CA HIS A 174 12.81 5.88 0.63
C HIS A 174 12.55 6.03 2.14
N VAL A 175 11.33 6.45 2.53
CA VAL A 175 10.95 6.47 3.96
C VAL A 175 11.01 5.07 4.58
N THR A 176 10.52 4.05 3.87
CA THR A 176 10.58 2.65 4.33
C THR A 176 12.04 2.19 4.50
N GLU A 177 12.89 2.47 3.54
CA GLU A 177 14.33 2.15 3.60
C GLU A 177 15.02 2.86 4.77
N SER A 178 14.65 4.12 5.05
CA SER A 178 15.15 4.88 6.20
C SER A 178 14.72 4.24 7.53
N TYR A 179 13.48 3.76 7.65
CA TYR A 179 13.04 2.99 8.83
C TYR A 179 13.83 1.70 9.01
N ILE A 180 14.08 0.96 7.92
CA ILE A 180 14.90 -0.25 7.95
C ILE A 180 16.35 0.06 8.35
N LYS A 181 16.92 1.16 7.87
CA LYS A 181 18.26 1.61 8.25
C LYS A 181 18.33 1.88 9.75
N ASP A 182 17.41 2.69 10.30
CA ASP A 182 17.30 2.96 11.74
C ASP A 182 17.19 1.66 12.57
N PHE A 183 16.37 0.72 12.09
CA PHE A 183 16.18 -0.58 12.73
C PHE A 183 17.48 -1.40 12.78
N LYS A 184 18.21 -1.48 11.66
CA LYS A 184 19.48 -2.22 11.56
C LYS A 184 20.59 -1.59 12.39
N GLU A 185 20.69 -0.28 12.40
CA GLU A 185 21.70 0.46 13.20
C GLU A 185 21.53 0.22 14.70
N ARG A 186 20.32 -0.23 15.14
CA ARG A 186 20.04 -0.61 16.53
C ARG A 186 20.13 -2.10 16.81
N GLY A 187 20.74 -2.87 15.90
CA GLY A 187 20.95 -4.30 16.06
C GLY A 187 19.81 -5.19 15.54
N GLY A 188 18.82 -4.62 14.86
CA GLY A 188 17.76 -5.40 14.21
C GLY A 188 18.28 -6.24 13.05
N THR A 189 17.78 -7.46 12.92
CA THR A 189 18.15 -8.39 11.86
C THR A 189 17.13 -8.37 10.72
N SER A 190 17.57 -8.56 9.48
CA SER A 190 16.65 -8.63 8.33
C SER A 190 16.97 -9.78 7.41
N TYR A 191 15.92 -10.47 6.95
CA TYR A 191 15.96 -11.54 5.98
C TYR A 191 15.24 -11.09 4.71
N LEU A 192 15.93 -11.12 3.59
CA LEU A 192 15.37 -10.91 2.25
C LEU A 192 15.32 -12.27 1.53
N ASN A 193 14.51 -12.37 0.46
CA ASN A 193 14.28 -13.63 -0.25
C ASN A 193 13.78 -14.76 0.65
N PHE A 194 13.07 -14.43 1.72
CA PHE A 194 12.51 -15.37 2.69
C PHE A 194 10.98 -15.34 2.61
N LYS A 195 10.43 -16.08 1.68
CA LYS A 195 8.97 -16.21 1.49
C LYS A 195 8.40 -17.19 2.50
N VAL A 196 7.72 -16.69 3.52
CA VAL A 196 7.06 -17.53 4.51
C VAL A 196 6.00 -18.40 3.84
N SER A 197 6.09 -19.71 4.05
CA SER A 197 5.20 -20.75 3.51
C SER A 197 4.40 -21.46 4.60
N LYS A 198 4.93 -21.50 5.83
CA LYS A 198 4.32 -22.24 6.94
C LYS A 198 4.72 -21.64 8.29
N PHE A 199 3.81 -21.75 9.25
CA PHE A 199 4.09 -21.63 10.68
C PHE A 199 3.87 -22.98 11.34
N SER A 200 4.70 -23.34 12.32
CA SER A 200 4.52 -24.52 13.15
C SER A 200 4.99 -24.24 14.58
N GLU A 201 4.52 -25.03 15.51
CA GLU A 201 5.03 -25.01 16.87
C GLU A 201 6.35 -25.78 16.95
N SER A 202 7.27 -25.29 17.80
CA SER A 202 8.50 -26.00 18.13
C SER A 202 8.22 -27.00 19.25
N GLU A 203 8.43 -28.28 18.98
CA GLU A 203 8.25 -29.34 20.00
C GLU A 203 9.34 -29.30 21.09
N ASN A 204 10.51 -28.70 20.76
CA ASN A 204 11.71 -28.75 21.61
C ASN A 204 12.06 -27.43 22.26
N ASP A 205 11.36 -26.34 21.98
CA ASP A 205 11.68 -25.00 22.48
C ASP A 205 10.43 -24.24 22.91
N VAL A 206 10.17 -24.30 24.23
CA VAL A 206 9.02 -23.63 24.84
C VAL A 206 9.22 -22.11 24.92
N GLU A 207 10.46 -21.64 24.92
CA GLU A 207 10.75 -20.20 25.00
C GLU A 207 10.56 -19.50 23.65
N TYR A 208 10.86 -20.19 22.52
CA TYR A 208 10.68 -19.69 21.16
C TYR A 208 9.73 -20.60 20.37
N PRO A 209 8.44 -20.63 20.73
CA PRO A 209 7.52 -21.67 20.27
C PRO A 209 7.15 -21.57 18.78
N VAL A 210 7.31 -20.42 18.16
CA VAL A 210 6.86 -20.22 16.77
C VAL A 210 7.99 -20.43 15.78
N MET A 211 7.90 -21.51 14.98
CA MET A 211 8.77 -21.74 13.83
C MET A 211 8.18 -21.09 12.59
N ILE A 212 8.95 -20.24 11.92
CA ILE A 212 8.61 -19.52 10.70
C ILE A 212 9.43 -20.12 9.57
N ILE A 213 8.78 -20.84 8.66
CA ILE A 213 9.43 -21.68 7.64
C ILE A 213 9.17 -21.03 6.26
N ASN A 214 10.21 -20.95 5.43
CA ASN A 214 10.10 -20.45 4.07
C ASN A 214 9.84 -21.59 3.06
N ASP A 215 9.67 -21.23 1.79
CA ASP A 215 9.47 -22.16 0.67
C ASP A 215 10.70 -23.01 0.30
N LYS A 216 11.84 -22.79 0.98
CA LYS A 216 13.09 -23.55 0.85
C LYS A 216 13.42 -24.37 2.10
N GLU A 217 12.45 -24.58 2.98
CA GLU A 217 12.58 -25.29 4.26
C GLU A 217 13.60 -24.69 5.24
N GLN A 218 14.03 -23.42 5.00
CA GLN A 218 14.81 -22.68 5.98
C GLN A 218 13.86 -22.11 7.02
N PHE A 219 14.31 -21.97 8.27
CA PHE A 219 13.45 -21.48 9.34
C PHE A 219 14.16 -20.52 10.30
N VAL A 220 13.37 -19.70 10.96
CA VAL A 220 13.71 -18.92 12.15
C VAL A 220 12.68 -19.20 13.22
N GLN A 221 13.05 -19.00 14.51
CA GLN A 221 12.13 -19.17 15.62
C GLN A 221 11.91 -17.85 16.35
N ALA A 222 10.70 -17.64 16.86
CA ALA A 222 10.35 -16.43 17.57
C ALA A 222 9.40 -16.72 18.74
N LYS A 223 9.42 -15.82 19.75
CA LYS A 223 8.39 -15.79 20.81
C LYS A 223 7.08 -15.26 20.28
N TYR A 224 7.15 -14.17 19.51
CA TYR A 224 5.99 -13.49 18.92
C TYR A 224 6.19 -13.22 17.44
N VAL A 225 5.09 -13.26 16.69
CA VAL A 225 5.08 -12.95 15.26
C VAL A 225 4.09 -11.82 15.00
N LEU A 226 4.56 -10.77 14.33
CA LEU A 226 3.73 -9.66 13.85
C LEU A 226 3.65 -9.73 12.32
N THR A 227 2.45 -9.97 11.77
CA THR A 227 2.26 -10.06 10.32
C THR A 227 1.87 -8.72 9.71
N CYS A 228 2.66 -8.23 8.75
CA CYS A 228 2.48 -6.96 8.02
C CYS A 228 2.51 -7.21 6.49
N CYS A 229 1.73 -8.18 6.02
CA CYS A 229 1.89 -8.83 4.72
C CYS A 229 1.13 -8.15 3.56
N GLY A 230 0.54 -6.96 3.78
CA GLY A 230 -0.10 -6.16 2.72
C GLY A 230 -1.09 -6.97 1.88
N LEU A 231 -0.82 -7.11 0.57
CA LEU A 231 -1.67 -7.85 -0.38
C LEU A 231 -1.85 -9.33 -0.02
N HIS A 232 -0.94 -9.92 0.77
CA HIS A 232 -0.99 -11.32 1.18
C HIS A 232 -1.46 -11.52 2.63
N SER A 233 -1.96 -10.48 3.30
CA SER A 233 -2.34 -10.56 4.73
C SER A 233 -3.39 -11.63 5.02
N ASP A 234 -4.37 -11.80 4.13
CA ASP A 234 -5.39 -12.87 4.24
C ASP A 234 -4.79 -14.26 4.14
N LYS A 235 -3.86 -14.46 3.19
CA LYS A 235 -3.20 -15.76 3.00
C LYS A 235 -2.30 -16.12 4.18
N VAL A 236 -1.55 -15.16 4.69
CA VAL A 236 -0.67 -15.38 5.86
C VAL A 236 -1.49 -15.60 7.13
N ALA A 237 -2.63 -14.91 7.30
CA ALA A 237 -3.54 -15.16 8.42
C ALA A 237 -4.07 -16.60 8.43
N VAL A 238 -4.42 -17.14 7.27
CA VAL A 238 -4.84 -18.56 7.15
C VAL A 238 -3.72 -19.53 7.55
N LEU A 239 -2.46 -19.22 7.23
CA LEU A 239 -1.32 -20.04 7.66
C LEU A 239 -1.16 -20.11 9.19
N THR A 240 -1.68 -19.13 9.93
CA THR A 240 -1.69 -19.11 11.40
C THR A 240 -2.95 -19.71 12.02
N GLY A 241 -3.83 -20.33 11.21
CA GLY A 241 -5.08 -20.92 11.67
C GLY A 241 -6.26 -19.98 11.77
N CYS A 242 -6.11 -18.71 11.33
CA CYS A 242 -7.23 -17.77 11.27
C CYS A 242 -8.24 -18.14 10.18
N PRO A 243 -9.51 -17.74 10.33
CA PRO A 243 -10.52 -17.88 9.27
C PRO A 243 -10.07 -17.26 7.94
N GLU A 244 -10.59 -17.81 6.82
CA GLU A 244 -10.29 -17.29 5.46
C GLU A 244 -10.91 -15.91 5.17
N GLU A 245 -11.66 -15.34 6.10
CA GLU A 245 -12.34 -14.06 5.96
C GLU A 245 -11.82 -13.02 6.93
N PRO A 246 -11.74 -11.75 6.47
CA PRO A 246 -11.99 -11.25 5.10
C PRO A 246 -10.94 -11.68 4.09
N ARG A 247 -11.28 -11.67 2.79
CA ARG A 247 -10.31 -11.91 1.70
C ARG A 247 -9.82 -10.60 1.09
N ILE A 248 -8.57 -10.56 0.69
CA ILE A 248 -7.99 -9.44 -0.04
C ILE A 248 -8.26 -9.61 -1.54
N VAL A 249 -9.05 -8.68 -2.09
CA VAL A 249 -9.27 -8.53 -3.54
C VAL A 249 -8.36 -7.42 -4.06
N PRO A 250 -7.46 -7.70 -4.99
CA PRO A 250 -6.51 -6.72 -5.49
C PRO A 250 -7.15 -5.83 -6.56
N PHE A 251 -7.09 -4.50 -6.39
CA PHE A 251 -7.50 -3.53 -7.40
C PHE A 251 -6.30 -2.74 -7.87
N ARG A 252 -6.02 -2.82 -9.18
CA ARG A 252 -4.95 -2.06 -9.81
C ARG A 252 -5.44 -0.67 -10.18
N GLY A 253 -4.65 0.33 -9.79
CA GLY A 253 -4.80 1.70 -10.22
C GLY A 253 -3.67 2.07 -11.17
N GLU A 254 -3.99 2.36 -12.42
CA GLU A 254 -3.04 2.71 -13.46
C GLU A 254 -3.01 4.22 -13.62
N TYR A 255 -1.82 4.77 -13.71
CA TYR A 255 -1.60 6.19 -13.92
C TYR A 255 -1.13 6.46 -15.35
N LEU A 256 -1.40 7.65 -15.83
CA LEU A 256 -0.69 8.24 -16.95
C LEU A 256 0.43 9.15 -16.40
N LEU A 257 1.49 9.30 -17.15
CA LEU A 257 2.54 10.29 -16.91
C LEU A 257 2.29 11.50 -17.81
N LEU A 258 2.37 12.69 -17.24
CA LEU A 258 2.36 13.93 -18.00
C LEU A 258 3.74 14.14 -18.62
N ASN A 259 3.78 14.61 -19.86
CA ASN A 259 5.01 15.03 -20.54
C ASN A 259 5.73 16.08 -19.68
N PRO A 260 7.02 15.91 -19.38
CA PRO A 260 7.77 16.85 -18.54
C PRO A 260 7.70 18.32 -18.99
N ALA A 261 7.60 18.57 -20.31
CA ALA A 261 7.43 19.91 -20.86
C ALA A 261 6.09 20.57 -20.46
N ARG A 262 5.12 19.79 -19.98
CA ARG A 262 3.78 20.23 -19.56
C ARG A 262 3.60 20.21 -18.05
N ASN A 263 4.61 19.83 -17.27
CA ASN A 263 4.51 19.72 -15.80
C ASN A 263 4.11 21.04 -15.12
N TYR A 264 4.32 22.17 -15.76
CA TYR A 264 3.90 23.49 -15.25
C TYR A 264 2.39 23.64 -15.09
N LEU A 265 1.58 22.77 -15.73
CA LEU A 265 0.13 22.75 -15.61
C LEU A 265 -0.35 22.27 -14.23
N VAL A 266 0.50 21.57 -13.46
CA VAL A 266 0.13 20.99 -12.17
C VAL A 266 1.18 21.33 -11.12
N LYS A 267 0.87 22.24 -10.19
CA LYS A 267 1.79 22.71 -9.14
C LYS A 267 1.69 21.87 -7.86
N GLY A 268 0.48 21.46 -7.49
CA GLY A 268 0.14 20.69 -6.30
C GLY A 268 -0.80 19.52 -6.61
N ASN A 269 -1.39 18.95 -5.57
CA ASN A 269 -2.35 17.85 -5.73
C ASN A 269 -3.73 18.40 -6.11
N ILE A 270 -4.32 17.91 -7.20
CA ILE A 270 -5.68 18.26 -7.64
C ILE A 270 -6.54 16.99 -7.59
N TYR A 271 -7.56 17.00 -6.75
CA TYR A 271 -8.38 15.84 -6.43
C TYR A 271 -9.86 16.13 -6.67
N PRO A 272 -10.67 15.12 -7.05
CA PRO A 272 -12.11 15.25 -7.16
C PRO A 272 -12.78 15.37 -5.80
N VAL A 273 -13.97 15.97 -5.77
CA VAL A 273 -14.92 15.73 -4.69
C VAL A 273 -15.39 14.27 -4.76
N PRO A 274 -15.23 13.46 -3.69
CA PRO A 274 -15.62 12.06 -3.72
C PRO A 274 -17.11 11.88 -4.00
N ASP A 275 -17.44 10.93 -4.85
CA ASP A 275 -18.81 10.48 -5.08
C ASP A 275 -19.08 9.24 -4.24
N PRO A 276 -19.96 9.29 -3.23
CA PRO A 276 -20.21 8.17 -2.32
C PRO A 276 -20.86 6.95 -3.01
N ARG A 277 -21.35 7.12 -4.23
CA ARG A 277 -21.90 6.02 -5.03
C ARG A 277 -20.83 5.07 -5.55
N PHE A 278 -19.56 5.49 -5.53
CA PHE A 278 -18.45 4.69 -6.06
C PHE A 278 -17.47 4.31 -4.95
N PRO A 279 -16.91 3.08 -5.01
CA PRO A 279 -16.01 2.59 -3.97
C PRO A 279 -14.59 3.17 -4.05
N PHE A 280 -14.26 3.85 -5.13
CA PHE A 280 -12.93 4.43 -5.37
C PHE A 280 -13.03 5.92 -5.68
N LEU A 281 -11.95 6.64 -5.30
CA LEU A 281 -11.79 8.04 -5.64
C LEU A 281 -11.57 8.19 -7.15
N GLY A 282 -12.16 9.22 -7.74
CA GLY A 282 -11.97 9.54 -9.15
C GLY A 282 -10.54 9.97 -9.50
N VAL A 283 -10.31 10.19 -10.79
CA VAL A 283 -9.02 10.63 -11.34
C VAL A 283 -8.54 11.91 -10.65
N HIS A 284 -7.27 11.93 -10.26
CA HIS A 284 -6.61 13.05 -9.62
C HIS A 284 -5.20 13.27 -10.20
N LEU A 285 -4.66 14.44 -10.02
CA LEU A 285 -3.36 14.86 -10.55
C LEU A 285 -2.41 15.05 -9.38
N THR A 286 -1.22 14.47 -9.46
CA THR A 286 -0.27 14.47 -8.36
C THR A 286 1.15 14.67 -8.87
N PRO A 287 1.84 15.76 -8.49
CA PRO A 287 3.28 15.87 -8.69
C PRO A 287 4.00 14.85 -7.80
N ARG A 288 5.15 14.39 -8.25
CA ARG A 288 6.01 13.48 -7.50
C ARG A 288 7.31 14.19 -7.10
N ILE A 289 7.96 13.66 -6.07
CA ILE A 289 9.22 14.24 -5.58
C ILE A 289 10.37 14.12 -6.60
N ASP A 290 10.25 13.20 -7.55
CA ASP A 290 11.18 13.01 -8.66
C ASP A 290 10.91 13.96 -9.86
N GLY A 291 9.99 14.89 -9.72
CA GLY A 291 9.65 15.90 -10.72
C GLY A 291 8.62 15.46 -11.77
N ARG A 292 8.23 14.19 -11.78
CA ARG A 292 7.15 13.70 -12.65
C ARG A 292 5.78 14.12 -12.13
N VAL A 293 4.80 14.19 -13.02
CA VAL A 293 3.38 14.36 -12.67
C VAL A 293 2.61 13.13 -13.13
N ILE A 294 1.89 12.51 -12.19
CA ILE A 294 1.02 11.37 -12.47
C ILE A 294 -0.44 11.79 -12.47
N LEU A 295 -1.19 11.24 -13.42
CA LEU A 295 -2.59 11.54 -13.70
C LEU A 295 -3.39 10.25 -13.58
N GLY A 296 -4.40 10.21 -12.76
CA GLY A 296 -5.17 8.99 -12.48
C GLY A 296 -5.36 8.81 -10.99
N PRO A 297 -5.46 7.58 -10.47
CA PRO A 297 -5.54 6.34 -11.24
C PRO A 297 -6.98 5.98 -11.63
N ASN A 298 -7.13 5.01 -12.52
CA ASN A 298 -8.35 4.22 -12.66
C ASN A 298 -8.47 3.15 -11.55
N ALA A 299 -9.45 2.28 -11.61
CA ALA A 299 -9.62 1.19 -10.66
C ALA A 299 -10.14 -0.07 -11.38
N VAL A 300 -9.23 -0.96 -11.75
CA VAL A 300 -9.54 -2.24 -12.41
C VAL A 300 -9.15 -3.42 -11.54
N LEU A 301 -9.80 -4.57 -11.70
CA LEU A 301 -9.37 -5.80 -11.03
C LEU A 301 -7.95 -6.16 -11.49
N ALA A 302 -7.04 -6.36 -10.56
CA ALA A 302 -5.74 -6.95 -10.87
C ALA A 302 -5.88 -8.47 -11.08
N LEU A 303 -5.22 -9.01 -12.10
CA LEU A 303 -5.31 -10.44 -12.46
C LEU A 303 -4.41 -11.34 -11.59
N SER A 304 -3.72 -10.72 -10.65
CA SER A 304 -3.00 -11.36 -9.54
C SER A 304 -2.82 -10.37 -8.39
N LYS A 305 -2.50 -10.85 -7.19
CA LYS A 305 -2.22 -9.96 -6.03
C LYS A 305 -1.03 -9.00 -6.31
N GLU A 306 -0.11 -9.41 -7.15
CA GLU A 306 1.05 -8.60 -7.58
C GLU A 306 0.96 -8.23 -9.07
N GLY A 307 -0.27 -8.07 -9.59
CA GLY A 307 -0.56 -7.76 -10.98
C GLY A 307 -0.44 -6.27 -11.29
N TYR A 308 0.78 -5.77 -11.45
CA TYR A 308 1.06 -4.37 -11.81
C TYR A 308 0.85 -4.09 -13.30
N ARG A 309 0.84 -5.12 -14.15
CA ARG A 309 0.64 -5.03 -15.61
C ARG A 309 -0.49 -5.95 -16.04
N TRP A 310 -1.10 -5.69 -17.19
CA TRP A 310 -2.14 -6.55 -17.78
C TRP A 310 -1.70 -8.00 -18.03
N LYS A 311 -0.42 -8.21 -18.32
CA LYS A 311 0.17 -9.53 -18.54
C LYS A 311 0.52 -10.31 -17.26
N ASP A 312 0.46 -9.66 -16.11
CA ASP A 312 0.77 -10.28 -14.82
C ASP A 312 -0.47 -11.06 -14.35
N ILE A 313 -0.65 -12.28 -14.85
CA ILE A 313 -1.82 -13.13 -14.58
C ILE A 313 -1.42 -14.33 -13.74
N ASN A 314 -2.15 -14.51 -12.63
CA ASN A 314 -2.10 -15.74 -11.83
C ASN A 314 -3.48 -16.41 -11.89
N TYR A 315 -3.60 -17.46 -12.69
CA TYR A 315 -4.87 -18.15 -12.90
C TYR A 315 -5.48 -18.74 -11.65
N LYS A 316 -4.65 -19.21 -10.68
CA LYS A 316 -5.13 -19.73 -9.40
C LYS A 316 -5.75 -18.62 -8.56
N GLU A 317 -5.06 -17.50 -8.38
CA GLU A 317 -5.57 -16.35 -7.64
C GLU A 317 -6.81 -15.76 -8.30
N LEU A 318 -6.80 -15.64 -9.63
CA LEU A 318 -7.95 -15.13 -10.38
C LEU A 318 -9.19 -16.01 -10.21
N LYS A 319 -9.03 -17.35 -10.27
CA LYS A 319 -10.12 -18.29 -10.00
C LYS A 319 -10.65 -18.15 -8.57
N GLU A 320 -9.78 -18.00 -7.59
CA GLU A 320 -10.15 -17.78 -6.19
C GLU A 320 -10.95 -16.48 -6.00
N ILE A 321 -10.53 -15.40 -6.67
CA ILE A 321 -11.21 -14.09 -6.61
C ILE A 321 -12.59 -14.16 -7.27
N ILE A 322 -12.68 -14.68 -8.49
CA ILE A 322 -13.95 -14.80 -9.24
C ILE A 322 -14.91 -15.75 -8.51
N GLY A 323 -14.39 -16.81 -7.88
CA GLY A 323 -15.17 -17.76 -7.08
C GLY A 323 -15.66 -17.18 -5.74
N TYR A 324 -15.10 -16.05 -5.28
CA TYR A 324 -15.44 -15.48 -3.98
C TYR A 324 -16.80 -14.75 -4.01
N ALA A 325 -17.72 -15.11 -3.10
CA ALA A 325 -19.07 -14.59 -3.08
C ALA A 325 -19.10 -13.06 -2.92
N GLY A 326 -18.26 -12.51 -2.04
CA GLY A 326 -18.16 -11.06 -1.84
C GLY A 326 -17.77 -10.31 -3.11
N PHE A 327 -16.77 -10.81 -3.85
CA PHE A 327 -16.38 -10.21 -5.13
C PHE A 327 -17.51 -10.28 -6.15
N ARG A 328 -18.19 -11.43 -6.31
CA ARG A 328 -19.31 -11.56 -7.27
C ARG A 328 -20.44 -10.60 -6.95
N LYS A 329 -20.80 -10.43 -5.67
CA LYS A 329 -21.83 -9.49 -5.24
C LYS A 329 -21.44 -8.05 -5.56
N MET A 330 -20.24 -7.65 -5.19
CA MET A 330 -19.71 -6.31 -5.53
C MET A 330 -19.65 -6.11 -7.07
N ALA A 331 -19.14 -7.08 -7.81
CA ALA A 331 -19.03 -6.99 -9.27
C ALA A 331 -20.41 -6.86 -9.95
N SER A 332 -21.43 -7.56 -9.47
CA SER A 332 -22.80 -7.40 -9.98
C SER A 332 -23.38 -6.02 -9.67
N GLN A 333 -23.15 -5.50 -8.46
CA GLN A 333 -23.64 -4.18 -8.04
C GLN A 333 -22.99 -3.04 -8.83
N TYR A 334 -21.69 -3.15 -9.13
CA TYR A 334 -20.91 -2.11 -9.80
C TYR A 334 -20.49 -2.48 -11.23
N PHE A 335 -21.23 -3.37 -11.89
CA PHE A 335 -20.87 -3.90 -13.20
C PHE A 335 -20.61 -2.81 -14.25
N LEU A 336 -21.54 -1.86 -14.40
CA LEU A 336 -21.41 -0.77 -15.38
C LEU A 336 -20.25 0.16 -15.06
N PHE A 337 -19.98 0.40 -13.77
CA PHE A 337 -18.83 1.18 -13.34
C PHE A 337 -17.53 0.45 -13.67
N GLY A 338 -17.41 -0.81 -13.28
CA GLY A 338 -16.23 -1.63 -13.57
C GLY A 338 -15.93 -1.75 -15.06
N PHE A 339 -16.97 -1.91 -15.89
CA PHE A 339 -16.81 -1.91 -17.36
C PHE A 339 -16.26 -0.59 -17.88
N LYS A 340 -16.76 0.56 -17.40
CA LYS A 340 -16.25 1.89 -17.76
C LYS A 340 -14.77 2.05 -17.35
N GLU A 341 -14.40 1.56 -16.17
CA GLU A 341 -13.01 1.62 -15.72
C GLU A 341 -12.07 0.76 -16.59
N ILE A 342 -12.51 -0.43 -17.04
CA ILE A 342 -11.76 -1.26 -17.98
C ILE A 342 -11.60 -0.55 -19.32
N MET A 343 -12.66 0.08 -19.83
CA MET A 343 -12.58 0.86 -21.07
C MET A 343 -11.61 2.04 -20.95
N ARG A 344 -11.62 2.76 -19.82
CA ARG A 344 -10.66 3.85 -19.54
C ARG A 344 -9.22 3.36 -19.42
N SER A 345 -9.03 2.15 -18.90
CA SER A 345 -7.71 1.53 -18.81
C SER A 345 -7.17 1.16 -20.20
N ALA A 346 -8.05 0.70 -21.11
CA ALA A 346 -7.66 0.28 -22.44
C ALA A 346 -7.54 1.45 -23.45
N ILE A 347 -8.28 2.54 -23.22
CA ILE A 347 -8.44 3.64 -24.18
C ILE A 347 -8.02 4.96 -23.49
N ILE A 348 -6.77 5.37 -23.70
CA ILE A 348 -6.16 6.57 -23.11
C ILE A 348 -7.03 7.84 -23.30
N PRO A 349 -7.60 8.14 -24.48
CA PRO A 349 -8.52 9.26 -24.68
C PRO A 349 -9.66 9.35 -23.67
N LEU A 350 -10.24 8.23 -23.26
CA LEU A 350 -11.32 8.22 -22.25
C LEU A 350 -10.82 8.63 -20.85
N GLN A 351 -9.58 8.31 -20.52
CA GLN A 351 -8.97 8.74 -19.29
C GLN A 351 -8.58 10.22 -19.34
N VAL A 352 -8.02 10.68 -20.46
CA VAL A 352 -7.70 12.10 -20.69
C VAL A 352 -8.95 12.96 -20.58
N HIS A 353 -10.07 12.54 -21.12
CA HIS A 353 -11.34 13.27 -20.99
C HIS A 353 -11.77 13.48 -19.52
N GLN A 354 -11.47 12.53 -18.62
CA GLN A 354 -11.73 12.73 -17.18
C GLN A 354 -10.75 13.72 -16.54
N ILE A 355 -9.50 13.75 -17.02
CA ILE A 355 -8.47 14.70 -16.56
C ILE A 355 -8.82 16.12 -17.00
N GLN A 356 -9.34 16.30 -18.20
CA GLN A 356 -9.74 17.58 -18.77
C GLN A 356 -10.86 18.28 -18.00
N ARG A 357 -11.60 17.58 -17.14
CA ARG A 357 -12.53 18.22 -16.20
C ARG A 357 -11.81 19.19 -15.25
N TYR A 358 -10.54 18.90 -14.93
CA TYR A 358 -9.72 19.69 -14.00
C TYR A 358 -8.73 20.59 -14.72
N ILE A 359 -8.10 20.10 -15.80
CA ILE A 359 -7.17 20.87 -16.63
C ILE A 359 -7.49 20.59 -18.10
N SER A 360 -8.21 21.51 -18.72
CA SER A 360 -8.65 21.40 -20.12
C SER A 360 -7.48 21.33 -21.13
N ASP A 361 -6.34 21.93 -20.76
CA ASP A 361 -5.16 22.07 -21.62
C ASP A 361 -4.35 20.77 -21.79
N ILE A 362 -4.66 19.72 -21.03
CA ILE A 362 -4.00 18.41 -21.18
C ILE A 362 -4.68 17.65 -22.33
N THR A 363 -3.89 17.25 -23.30
CA THR A 363 -4.32 16.46 -24.45
C THR A 363 -3.73 15.05 -24.44
N GLU A 364 -4.18 14.21 -25.36
CA GLU A 364 -3.64 12.85 -25.54
C GLU A 364 -2.14 12.84 -25.89
N ALA A 365 -1.68 13.85 -26.63
CA ALA A 365 -0.28 14.02 -27.00
C ALA A 365 0.63 14.38 -25.80
N ASP A 366 0.04 14.85 -24.71
CA ASP A 366 0.76 15.25 -23.50
C ASP A 366 0.95 14.12 -22.50
N VAL A 367 0.44 12.93 -22.78
CA VAL A 367 0.44 11.83 -21.79
C VAL A 367 0.98 10.53 -22.37
N GLU A 368 1.58 9.73 -21.50
CA GLU A 368 1.99 8.35 -21.78
C GLU A 368 1.58 7.40 -20.65
N SER A 369 1.63 6.09 -20.89
CA SER A 369 1.37 5.09 -19.86
C SER A 369 2.37 5.19 -18.73
N GLY A 370 1.86 5.28 -17.50
CA GLY A 370 2.65 5.46 -16.28
C GLY A 370 2.73 4.21 -15.41
N PRO A 371 3.16 4.38 -14.16
CA PRO A 371 3.21 3.31 -13.17
C PRO A 371 1.82 2.85 -12.75
N ALA A 372 1.76 1.69 -12.11
CA ALA A 372 0.54 1.20 -11.48
C ALA A 372 0.80 0.82 -10.02
N GLY A 373 -0.24 0.94 -9.19
CA GLY A 373 -0.26 0.44 -7.83
C GLY A 373 -1.39 -0.58 -7.66
N VAL A 374 -1.21 -1.56 -6.78
CA VAL A 374 -2.26 -2.52 -6.44
C VAL A 374 -2.74 -2.27 -5.03
N ARG A 375 -4.05 -2.03 -4.88
CA ARG A 375 -4.71 -1.83 -3.58
C ARG A 375 -5.13 -3.17 -3.00
N ALA A 376 -4.83 -3.39 -1.73
CA ALA A 376 -5.29 -4.55 -0.96
C ALA A 376 -6.67 -4.24 -0.36
N GLN A 377 -7.74 -4.55 -1.09
CA GLN A 377 -9.09 -4.31 -0.62
C GLN A 377 -9.59 -5.51 0.18
N ALA A 378 -9.69 -5.37 1.51
CA ALA A 378 -10.29 -6.40 2.35
C ALA A 378 -11.82 -6.41 2.15
N MET A 379 -12.37 -7.57 1.84
CA MET A 379 -13.77 -7.74 1.46
C MET A 379 -14.41 -8.89 2.22
N ALA A 380 -15.61 -8.67 2.77
CA ALA A 380 -16.44 -9.69 3.38
C ALA A 380 -17.25 -10.47 2.33
N LYS A 381 -17.85 -11.61 2.72
CA LYS A 381 -18.74 -12.42 1.85
C LYS A 381 -19.95 -11.67 1.36
N ASP A 382 -20.44 -10.69 2.11
CA ASP A 382 -21.58 -9.85 1.74
C ASP A 382 -21.23 -8.77 0.70
N GLY A 383 -19.98 -8.69 0.26
CA GLY A 383 -19.48 -7.71 -0.70
C GLY A 383 -19.15 -6.35 -0.09
N ASN A 384 -19.33 -6.18 1.23
CA ASN A 384 -18.92 -4.97 1.91
C ASN A 384 -17.39 -4.92 2.06
N ASN A 385 -16.85 -3.74 1.88
CA ASN A 385 -15.45 -3.48 2.15
C ASN A 385 -15.30 -3.16 3.65
N PHE A 386 -14.28 -3.75 4.29
CA PHE A 386 -13.97 -3.45 5.70
C PHE A 386 -13.33 -2.07 5.89
N PHE A 387 -13.25 -1.28 4.82
CA PHE A 387 -12.61 0.04 4.91
C PHE A 387 -13.30 1.10 4.06
#